data_ff73d34c52fb9d8f93e1b25e05bcb36d
#
_entry.id   ff73d34c52fb9d8f93e1b25e05bcb36d
#
_cell.length_a   1.000
_cell.length_b   1.000
_cell.length_c   1.000
_cell.angle_alpha   90.00
_cell.angle_beta   90.00
_cell.angle_gamma   90.00
#
_symmetry.space_group_name_H-M   'P 1'
#
loop_
_entity.id
_entity.type
_entity.pdbx_description
1 polymer ?
#
loop_
_entity_poly.entity_id
_entity_poly.type
_entity_poly.pdbx_seq_one_letter_code
_entity_poly.pdbx_strand_id
1 'polypeptide(L)'
;MFDTVVVGATDSAGARRAFDRALELAAASGATLHVVTSIPRKGEPPPYVPEEFRYTDAGADGPDWLLGQLRARAAKVNVDVAAHPVRAHPAEAIALVAAQEHADIVVVGTGSSRGTRHLSRVPKAVMDRVACAVLVV
;
A
#
# COMPACT_ATOMS: atom_id res chain seq x y z
N MET A 1 5.53 4.92 19.73
CA MET A 1 4.22 4.33 19.40
C MET A 1 4.39 3.28 18.33
N PHE A 2 4.46 3.62 17.04
CA PHE A 2 4.79 2.67 15.99
C PHE A 2 6.20 2.94 15.47
N ASP A 3 6.98 1.89 15.22
CA ASP A 3 8.30 1.99 14.60
C ASP A 3 8.24 1.65 13.12
N THR A 4 7.32 0.77 12.74
CA THR A 4 7.22 0.25 11.38
C THR A 4 5.75 0.20 10.95
N VAL A 5 5.43 0.98 9.92
CA VAL A 5 4.09 1.05 9.31
C VAL A 5 4.18 0.50 7.90
N VAL A 6 3.29 -0.41 7.55
CA VAL A 6 3.20 -1.00 6.20
C VAL A 6 1.90 -0.58 5.53
N VAL A 7 1.98 -0.17 4.28
CA VAL A 7 0.81 0.17 3.47
C VAL A 7 0.94 -0.43 2.08
N GLY A 8 -0.16 -0.92 1.53
CA GLY A 8 -0.21 -1.38 0.16
C GLY A 8 -0.46 -0.22 -0.80
N ALA A 9 0.42 -0.05 -1.78
CA ALA A 9 0.20 0.89 -2.87
C ALA A 9 -0.51 0.16 -4.00
N THR A 10 -1.81 0.24 -4.00
CA THR A 10 -2.65 -0.21 -5.10
C THR A 10 -3.34 1.00 -5.71
N ASP A 11 -3.73 0.89 -6.96
CA ASP A 11 -4.20 2.03 -7.74
C ASP A 11 -5.68 2.34 -7.52
N SER A 12 -6.15 2.25 -6.30
CA SER A 12 -7.53 2.55 -5.97
C SER A 12 -7.63 3.80 -5.09
N ALA A 13 -8.79 4.42 -5.08
CA ALA A 13 -9.05 5.55 -4.19
C ALA A 13 -8.87 5.15 -2.70
N GLY A 14 -9.19 3.90 -2.38
CA GLY A 14 -8.96 3.36 -1.04
C GLY A 14 -7.49 3.30 -0.68
N ALA A 15 -6.63 2.96 -1.64
CA ALA A 15 -5.19 2.93 -1.42
C ALA A 15 -4.62 4.31 -1.14
N ARG A 16 -5.13 5.35 -1.79
CA ARG A 16 -4.74 6.73 -1.48
C ARG A 16 -5.09 7.11 -0.05
N ARG A 17 -6.31 6.80 0.37
CA ARG A 17 -6.72 7.06 1.77
C ARG A 17 -5.85 6.28 2.74
N ALA A 18 -5.56 5.03 2.42
CA ALA A 18 -4.68 4.20 3.24
C ALA A 18 -3.28 4.79 3.33
N PHE A 19 -2.73 5.26 2.20
CA PHE A 19 -1.42 5.90 2.19
C PHE A 19 -1.43 7.19 3.04
N ASP A 20 -2.44 8.02 2.89
CA ASP A 20 -2.54 9.26 3.65
C ASP A 20 -2.58 9.00 5.17
N ARG A 21 -3.35 8.01 5.59
CA ARG A 21 -3.43 7.63 7.00
C ARG A 21 -2.13 7.00 7.50
N ALA A 22 -1.52 6.15 6.68
CA ALA A 22 -0.23 5.55 7.02
C ALA A 22 0.86 6.61 7.18
N LEU A 23 0.85 7.61 6.31
CA LEU A 23 1.79 8.72 6.37
C LEU A 23 1.59 9.55 7.65
N GLU A 24 0.35 9.85 8.01
CA GLU A 24 0.02 10.54 9.26
C GLU A 24 0.51 9.75 10.48
N LEU A 25 0.26 8.45 10.51
CA LEU A 25 0.71 7.58 11.60
C LEU A 25 2.24 7.54 11.68
N ALA A 26 2.91 7.38 10.57
CA ALA A 26 4.37 7.33 10.52
C ALA A 26 4.97 8.68 10.97
N ALA A 27 4.42 9.79 10.51
CA ALA A 27 4.87 11.11 10.91
C ALA A 27 4.70 11.35 12.42
N ALA A 28 3.55 10.99 12.97
CA ALA A 28 3.27 11.16 14.38
C ALA A 28 4.10 10.26 15.28
N SER A 29 4.50 9.09 14.79
CA SER A 29 5.24 8.08 15.56
C SER A 29 6.75 8.11 15.35
N GLY A 30 7.24 8.84 14.37
CA GLY A 30 8.64 8.75 13.95
C GLY A 30 8.98 7.41 13.29
N ALA A 31 7.98 6.76 12.70
CA ALA A 31 8.12 5.44 12.09
C ALA A 31 8.65 5.51 10.66
N THR A 32 9.23 4.41 10.20
CA THR A 32 9.50 4.19 8.78
C THR A 32 8.23 3.67 8.11
N LEU A 33 7.93 4.19 6.94
CA LEU A 33 6.78 3.77 6.14
C LEU A 33 7.24 2.82 5.04
N HIS A 34 6.76 1.60 5.08
CA HIS A 34 7.03 0.58 4.06
C HIS A 34 5.86 0.52 3.10
N VAL A 35 6.15 0.82 1.83
CA VAL A 35 5.15 0.82 0.76
C VAL A 35 5.31 -0.44 -0.06
N VAL A 36 4.27 -1.26 -0.10
CA VAL A 36 4.28 -2.52 -0.83
C VAL A 36 3.58 -2.36 -2.17
N THR A 37 4.27 -2.70 -3.23
CA THR A 37 3.70 -2.74 -4.57
C THR A 37 3.58 -4.19 -5.00
N SER A 38 2.35 -4.61 -5.32
CA SER A 38 2.10 -5.94 -5.85
C SER A 38 2.38 -5.97 -7.35
N ILE A 39 3.26 -6.86 -7.76
CA ILE A 39 3.59 -7.06 -9.16
C ILE A 39 2.89 -8.33 -9.62
N PRO A 40 2.18 -8.31 -10.77
CA PRO A 40 1.52 -9.52 -11.28
C PRO A 40 2.52 -10.63 -11.53
N ARG A 41 2.11 -11.85 -11.25
CA ARG A 41 2.88 -13.03 -11.62
C ARG A 41 2.84 -13.19 -13.14
N LYS A 42 3.86 -13.84 -13.68
CA LYS A 42 3.95 -14.09 -15.12
C LYS A 42 2.68 -14.80 -15.61
N GLY A 43 2.02 -14.20 -16.61
CA GLY A 43 0.78 -14.74 -17.18
C GLY A 43 -0.50 -14.22 -16.55
N GLU A 44 -0.43 -13.47 -15.46
CA GLU A 44 -1.58 -12.83 -14.87
C GLU A 44 -1.83 -11.46 -15.51
N PRO A 45 -3.09 -11.06 -15.69
CA PRO A 45 -3.37 -9.73 -16.18
C PRO A 45 -2.95 -8.68 -15.14
N PRO A 46 -2.53 -7.50 -15.58
CA PRO A 46 -2.20 -6.43 -14.66
C PRO A 46 -3.43 -6.05 -13.83
N PRO A 47 -3.23 -5.58 -12.59
CA PRO A 47 -4.34 -5.10 -11.80
C PRO A 47 -4.99 -3.90 -12.48
N TYR A 48 -6.27 -3.70 -12.20
CA TYR A 48 -6.97 -2.54 -12.70
C TYR A 48 -6.34 -1.26 -12.15
N VAL A 49 -5.95 -0.39 -13.07
CA VAL A 49 -5.38 0.92 -12.74
C VAL A 49 -6.41 1.97 -13.18
N PRO A 50 -6.92 2.81 -12.27
CA PRO A 50 -7.80 3.91 -12.65
C PRO A 50 -7.15 4.78 -13.73
N GLU A 51 -7.96 5.30 -14.63
CA GLU A 51 -7.48 6.01 -15.81
C GLU A 51 -6.60 7.22 -15.46
N GLU A 52 -6.91 7.90 -14.38
CA GLU A 52 -6.14 9.02 -13.86
C GLU A 52 -4.72 8.66 -13.43
N PHE A 53 -4.46 7.37 -13.23
CA PHE A 53 -3.14 6.84 -12.88
C PHE A 53 -2.54 6.00 -14.00
N ARG A 54 -3.29 5.83 -15.10
CA ARG A 54 -2.74 5.14 -16.24
C ARG A 54 -1.75 6.04 -16.92
N TYR A 55 -0.61 5.49 -17.06
CA TYR A 55 0.40 6.14 -17.82
C TYR A 55 0.17 5.82 -19.30
N THR A 56 0.02 6.83 -20.08
CA THR A 56 -0.23 6.67 -21.52
C THR A 56 1.02 6.66 -22.36
N ASP A 57 2.13 7.06 -21.78
CA ASP A 57 3.38 7.14 -22.52
C ASP A 57 4.28 5.93 -22.30
N ALA A 58 4.89 5.51 -23.39
CA ALA A 58 5.72 4.33 -23.44
C ALA A 58 7.02 4.44 -22.66
N GLY A 59 7.10 4.72 -21.54
CA GLY A 59 8.25 4.85 -20.68
C GLY A 59 7.80 4.93 -19.27
N ALA A 60 6.60 4.72 -19.15
CA ALA A 60 6.03 4.90 -17.92
C ALA A 60 6.41 3.87 -16.93
N ASP A 61 6.98 4.38 -16.08
CA ASP A 61 7.39 3.87 -14.84
C ASP A 61 6.21 3.73 -13.87
N GLY A 62 5.05 3.24 -14.31
CA GLY A 62 3.81 3.15 -13.56
C GLY A 62 3.97 3.07 -12.04
N PRO A 63 4.47 1.95 -11.50
CA PRO A 63 4.74 1.85 -10.06
C PRO A 63 5.82 2.82 -9.57
N ASP A 64 6.83 3.10 -10.37
CA ASP A 64 7.91 3.98 -9.98
C ASP A 64 7.47 5.44 -9.94
N TRP A 65 6.62 5.84 -10.87
CA TRP A 65 6.05 7.18 -10.86
C TRP A 65 5.19 7.41 -9.61
N LEU A 66 4.31 6.47 -9.30
CA LEU A 66 3.49 6.54 -8.10
C LEU A 66 4.36 6.59 -6.85
N LEU A 67 5.35 5.74 -6.77
CA LEU A 67 6.29 5.71 -5.65
C LEU A 67 7.03 7.04 -5.51
N GLY A 68 7.44 7.66 -6.62
CA GLY A 68 8.06 8.98 -6.61
C GLY A 68 7.16 10.05 -6.01
N GLN A 69 5.87 10.03 -6.35
CA GLN A 69 4.86 10.93 -5.78
C GLN A 69 4.70 10.71 -4.27
N LEU A 70 4.64 9.45 -3.85
CA LEU A 70 4.51 9.10 -2.44
C LEU A 70 5.74 9.52 -1.64
N ARG A 71 6.93 9.32 -2.18
CA ARG A 71 8.18 9.75 -1.54
C ARG A 71 8.26 11.26 -1.40
N ALA A 72 7.83 12.01 -2.41
CA ALA A 72 7.81 13.46 -2.34
C ALA A 72 6.89 13.97 -1.23
N ARG A 73 5.73 13.33 -1.06
CA ARG A 73 4.79 13.66 0.02
C ARG A 73 5.36 13.31 1.38
N ALA A 74 6.00 12.16 1.50
CA ALA A 74 6.60 11.71 2.75
C ALA A 74 7.76 12.62 3.18
N ALA A 75 8.56 13.09 2.23
CA ALA A 75 9.67 14.00 2.51
C ALA A 75 9.20 15.31 3.16
N LYS A 76 8.03 15.80 2.79
CA LYS A 76 7.46 17.04 3.36
C LYS A 76 7.15 16.92 4.85
N VAL A 77 6.98 15.72 5.35
CA VAL A 77 6.68 15.45 6.77
C VAL A 77 7.78 14.63 7.44
N ASN A 78 8.95 14.56 6.82
CA ASN A 78 10.13 13.89 7.35
C ASN A 78 9.92 12.40 7.66
N VAL A 79 9.20 11.71 6.79
CA VAL A 79 8.97 10.27 6.90
C VAL A 79 9.84 9.55 5.88
N ASP A 80 10.63 8.58 6.35
CA ASP A 80 11.41 7.71 5.49
C ASP A 80 10.49 6.65 4.86
N VAL A 81 10.64 6.46 3.57
CA VAL A 81 9.86 5.47 2.81
C VAL A 81 10.78 4.40 2.25
N ALA A 82 10.46 3.15 2.55
CA ALA A 82 11.08 1.98 1.95
C ALA A 82 10.10 1.34 0.98
N ALA A 83 10.53 1.10 -0.24
CA ALA A 83 9.70 0.49 -1.28
C ALA A 83 9.95 -1.01 -1.37
N HIS A 84 8.86 -1.77 -1.49
CA HIS A 84 8.91 -3.22 -1.59
C HIS A 84 8.08 -3.70 -2.78
N PRO A 85 8.68 -3.84 -3.97
CA PRO A 85 8.00 -4.50 -5.08
C PRO A 85 8.01 -6.02 -4.86
N VAL A 86 6.83 -6.63 -4.84
CA VAL A 86 6.68 -8.06 -4.55
C VAL A 86 5.83 -8.73 -5.62
N ARG A 87 6.33 -9.83 -6.21
CA ARG A 87 5.58 -10.65 -7.16
C ARG A 87 4.62 -11.56 -6.41
N ALA A 88 3.48 -11.04 -6.06
CA ALA A 88 2.44 -11.76 -5.33
C ALA A 88 1.13 -11.00 -5.44
N HIS A 89 0.03 -11.64 -5.08
CA HIS A 89 -1.23 -10.94 -4.90
C HIS A 89 -1.12 -9.90 -3.79
N PRO A 90 -1.90 -8.82 -3.83
CA PRO A 90 -1.74 -7.70 -2.88
C PRO A 90 -1.71 -8.12 -1.41
N ALA A 91 -2.64 -8.94 -0.98
CA ALA A 91 -2.69 -9.37 0.43
C ALA A 91 -1.48 -10.21 0.83
N GLU A 92 -1.05 -11.10 -0.04
CA GLU A 92 0.14 -11.92 0.17
C GLU A 92 1.40 -11.06 0.23
N ALA A 93 1.54 -10.11 -0.69
CA ALA A 93 2.66 -9.19 -0.74
C ALA A 93 2.74 -8.34 0.54
N ILE A 94 1.63 -7.79 0.97
CA ILE A 94 1.55 -6.99 2.19
C ILE A 94 1.92 -7.84 3.41
N ALA A 95 1.38 -9.04 3.52
CA ALA A 95 1.66 -9.93 4.65
C ALA A 95 3.14 -10.35 4.69
N LEU A 96 3.73 -10.59 3.53
CA LEU A 96 5.14 -10.94 3.43
C LEU A 96 6.03 -9.82 3.96
N VAL A 97 5.81 -8.61 3.50
CA VAL A 97 6.58 -7.45 3.95
C VAL A 97 6.35 -7.16 5.43
N ALA A 98 5.10 -7.25 5.89
CA ALA A 98 4.78 -7.08 7.31
C ALA A 98 5.54 -8.05 8.20
N ALA A 99 5.67 -9.30 7.78
CA ALA A 99 6.44 -10.30 8.50
C ALA A 99 7.96 -10.01 8.46
N GLN A 100 8.49 -9.71 7.28
CA GLN A 100 9.92 -9.43 7.10
C GLN A 100 10.39 -8.21 7.90
N GLU A 101 9.59 -7.16 7.92
CA GLU A 101 9.95 -5.90 8.56
C GLU A 101 9.44 -5.78 9.99
N HIS A 102 8.82 -6.82 10.52
CA HIS A 102 8.23 -6.82 11.86
C HIS A 102 7.29 -5.63 12.08
N ALA A 103 6.32 -5.50 11.18
CA ALA A 103 5.39 -4.38 11.19
C ALA A 103 4.58 -4.31 12.49
N ASP A 104 4.43 -3.10 13.00
CA ASP A 104 3.56 -2.81 14.15
C ASP A 104 2.11 -2.65 13.72
N ILE A 105 1.91 -2.13 12.52
CA ILE A 105 0.59 -1.89 11.96
C ILE A 105 0.63 -1.96 10.43
N VAL A 106 -0.41 -2.53 9.86
CA VAL A 106 -0.66 -2.53 8.41
C VAL A 106 -1.87 -1.65 8.15
N VAL A 107 -1.77 -0.76 7.19
CA VAL A 107 -2.87 0.12 6.79
C VAL A 107 -3.36 -0.31 5.41
N VAL A 108 -4.64 -0.54 5.27
CA VAL A 108 -5.26 -0.95 4.01
C VAL A 108 -6.54 -0.18 3.76
N GLY A 109 -6.83 0.09 2.50
CA GLY A 109 -8.10 0.69 2.11
C GLY A 109 -9.23 -0.33 2.11
N THR A 110 -10.46 0.13 2.25
CA THR A 110 -11.65 -0.72 2.21
C THR A 110 -11.92 -1.31 0.82
N GLY A 111 -11.23 -0.79 -0.20
CA GLY A 111 -11.45 -1.18 -1.59
C GLY A 111 -12.21 -0.11 -2.36
N SER A 112 -12.37 -0.33 -3.65
CA SER A 112 -12.96 0.66 -4.57
C SER A 112 -14.48 0.59 -4.68
N SER A 113 -15.14 -0.31 -3.98
CA SER A 113 -16.59 -0.50 -4.14
C SER A 113 -17.36 0.56 -3.36
N ARG A 114 -17.87 1.54 -4.08
CA ARG A 114 -18.74 2.57 -3.50
C ARG A 114 -20.02 1.96 -2.98
N GLY A 115 -20.39 2.35 -1.78
CA GLY A 115 -21.69 2.01 -1.21
C GLY A 115 -21.83 0.58 -0.72
N THR A 116 -20.80 -0.21 -0.73
CA THR A 116 -20.85 -1.53 -0.13
C THR A 116 -20.41 -1.47 1.32
N ARG A 117 -21.16 -2.15 2.18
CA ARG A 117 -20.81 -2.32 3.59
C ARG A 117 -19.83 -3.46 3.82
N HIS A 118 -19.38 -4.08 2.74
CA HIS A 118 -18.48 -5.21 2.78
C HIS A 118 -17.05 -4.74 2.51
N LEU A 119 -16.12 -5.25 3.30
CA LEU A 119 -14.70 -5.08 3.01
C LEU A 119 -14.37 -5.83 1.71
N SER A 120 -13.49 -5.27 0.91
CA SER A 120 -12.97 -5.97 -0.25
C SER A 120 -12.15 -7.20 0.20
N ARG A 121 -11.75 -8.02 -0.77
CA ARG A 121 -10.96 -9.23 -0.48
C ARG A 121 -9.61 -8.93 0.16
N VAL A 122 -8.98 -7.83 -0.22
CA VAL A 122 -7.63 -7.51 0.25
C VAL A 122 -7.60 -7.25 1.76
N PRO A 123 -8.44 -6.37 2.34
CA PRO A 123 -8.43 -6.17 3.79
C PRO A 123 -8.69 -7.46 4.59
N LYS A 124 -9.66 -8.25 4.17
CA LYS A 124 -9.96 -9.53 4.84
C LYS A 124 -8.79 -10.50 4.79
N ALA A 125 -8.19 -10.64 3.61
CA ALA A 125 -7.05 -11.53 3.42
C ALA A 125 -5.82 -11.06 4.20
N VAL A 126 -5.61 -9.76 4.31
CA VAL A 126 -4.53 -9.21 5.14
C VAL A 126 -4.77 -9.54 6.61
N MET A 127 -5.97 -9.30 7.12
CA MET A 127 -6.31 -9.59 8.51
C MET A 127 -6.10 -11.07 8.86
N ASP A 128 -6.36 -11.97 7.92
CA ASP A 128 -6.16 -13.39 8.12
C ASP A 128 -4.67 -13.81 8.14
N ARG A 129 -3.80 -12.99 7.57
CA ARG A 129 -2.39 -13.36 7.33
C ARG A 129 -1.39 -12.67 8.25
N VAL A 130 -1.71 -11.52 8.81
CA VAL A 130 -0.78 -10.75 9.64
C VAL A 130 -1.07 -10.94 11.12
N ALA A 131 0.00 -10.87 11.93
CA ALA A 131 -0.10 -10.96 13.39
C ALA A 131 -0.19 -9.59 14.07
N CYS A 132 0.03 -8.52 13.33
CA CYS A 132 0.01 -7.16 13.86
C CYS A 132 -1.37 -6.50 13.72
N ALA A 133 -1.48 -5.28 14.21
CA ALA A 133 -2.68 -4.48 14.04
C ALA A 133 -2.94 -4.16 12.56
N VAL A 134 -4.20 -4.09 12.19
CA VAL A 134 -4.62 -3.71 10.84
C VAL A 134 -5.60 -2.54 10.96
N LEU A 135 -5.28 -1.45 10.30
CA LEU A 135 -6.16 -0.30 10.17
C LEU A 135 -6.80 -0.30 8.79
N VAL A 136 -8.11 -0.41 8.75
CA VAL A 136 -8.89 -0.36 7.51
C VAL A 136 -9.47 1.03 7.35
N VAL A 137 -9.19 1.66 6.24
CA VAL A 137 -9.53 3.07 6.01
C VAL A 137 -10.53 3.24 4.87
#